data_20a042b50c69f2663eb518940a8bfa27
#
_entry.id   20a042b50c69f2663eb518940a8bfa27
#
_cell.length_a   1.000
_cell.length_b   1.000
_cell.length_c   1.000
_cell.angle_alpha   90.00
_cell.angle_beta   90.00
_cell.angle_gamma   90.00
#
_symmetry.space_group_name_H-M   'P 1'
#
loop_
_entity.id
_entity.type
_entity.pdbx_description
1 polymer ?
#
loop_
_entity_poly.entity_id
_entity_poly.type
_entity_poly.pdbx_seq_one_letter_code
_entity_poly.pdbx_strand_id
1 'polypeptide(L)'
;MNTSEILKKVRKIEIKTRGLSQNIFAGQYHSAFKGKGMEFAEVREYQFGDDVRDIDWNVTASFNPHYDKVFEEERELTVMLLIDVSGSLDFGTQRQSKRDMATEIAATIAFSAIQNNDKIGVIFFSDRIEKYIPPKKGRRHILYIIREMLDFQPQSSKTDVAMATAFLTRVMKRRCTSFIISDFYDRKDFLKEMEIANRKHDVVAIQVYDQRAKLLPNIGLMKVRDAESGYEMYIDTADKRLRKAHLQYWLNREQYLRQTFAKCQVDWTSVATNEDFTKALMLLFKRRA
;
A
#
# COMPACT_ATOMS: atom_id res chain seq x y z
N MET A 1 -10.54 13.01 -18.38
CA MET A 1 -9.99 12.08 -19.39
C MET A 1 -11.12 11.38 -20.11
N ASN A 2 -10.95 11.07 -21.42
CA ASN A 2 -11.97 10.33 -22.18
C ASN A 2 -11.94 8.85 -21.74
N THR A 3 -13.12 8.20 -21.66
CA THR A 3 -13.26 6.78 -21.24
C THR A 3 -12.35 5.84 -22.06
N SER A 4 -12.15 6.10 -23.35
CA SER A 4 -11.23 5.34 -24.21
C SER A 4 -9.76 5.46 -23.79
N GLU A 5 -9.34 6.62 -23.31
CA GLU A 5 -7.97 6.86 -22.82
C GLU A 5 -7.73 6.16 -21.49
N ILE A 6 -8.73 6.19 -20.60
CA ILE A 6 -8.68 5.47 -19.33
C ILE A 6 -8.53 3.97 -19.56
N LEU A 7 -9.33 3.40 -20.46
CA LEU A 7 -9.27 1.97 -20.80
C LEU A 7 -7.90 1.58 -21.40
N LYS A 8 -7.32 2.43 -22.26
CA LYS A 8 -5.96 2.21 -22.80
C LYS A 8 -4.91 2.24 -21.69
N LYS A 9 -4.99 3.19 -20.73
CA LYS A 9 -4.08 3.27 -19.57
C LYS A 9 -4.24 2.06 -18.65
N VAL A 10 -5.48 1.66 -18.33
CA VAL A 10 -5.76 0.45 -17.53
C VAL A 10 -5.10 -0.78 -18.16
N ARG A 11 -5.30 -0.97 -19.48
CA ARG A 11 -4.71 -2.11 -20.19
C ARG A 11 -3.18 -2.07 -20.21
N LYS A 12 -2.58 -0.88 -20.38
CA LYS A 12 -1.12 -0.69 -20.32
C LYS A 12 -0.57 -1.03 -18.92
N ILE A 13 -1.22 -0.56 -17.87
CA ILE A 13 -0.87 -0.87 -16.48
C ILE A 13 -1.02 -2.37 -16.24
N GLU A 14 -2.12 -2.98 -16.63
CA GLU A 14 -2.35 -4.42 -16.50
C GLU A 14 -1.22 -5.24 -17.15
N ILE A 15 -0.86 -4.94 -18.39
CA ILE A 15 0.19 -5.67 -19.12
C ILE A 15 1.54 -5.50 -18.40
N LYS A 16 1.89 -4.26 -18.00
CA LYS A 16 3.14 -3.96 -17.32
C LYS A 16 3.24 -4.66 -15.96
N THR A 17 2.20 -4.55 -15.15
CA THR A 17 2.20 -5.04 -13.77
C THR A 17 2.00 -6.55 -13.69
N ARG A 18 1.23 -7.15 -14.60
CA ARG A 18 1.02 -8.60 -14.66
C ARG A 18 2.34 -9.35 -14.93
N GLY A 19 3.17 -8.86 -15.84
CA GLY A 19 4.50 -9.42 -16.08
C GLY A 19 5.42 -9.31 -14.86
N LEU A 20 5.37 -8.20 -14.14
CA LEU A 20 6.13 -8.00 -12.91
C LEU A 20 5.63 -8.90 -11.78
N SER A 21 4.32 -9.05 -11.60
CA SER A 21 3.74 -9.88 -10.55
C SER A 21 3.99 -11.37 -10.76
N GLN A 22 3.98 -11.87 -12.01
CA GLN A 22 4.18 -13.28 -12.32
C GLN A 22 5.60 -13.79 -12.03
N ASN A 23 6.62 -12.99 -12.32
CA ASN A 23 8.01 -13.49 -12.31
C ASN A 23 8.75 -13.23 -11.00
N ILE A 24 8.36 -12.25 -10.20
CA ILE A 24 9.20 -11.76 -9.10
C ILE A 24 8.44 -11.61 -7.77
N PHE A 25 7.17 -11.20 -7.85
CA PHE A 25 6.41 -10.83 -6.66
C PHE A 25 5.63 -11.98 -6.00
N ALA A 26 5.14 -12.95 -6.75
CA ALA A 26 4.22 -13.96 -6.21
C ALA A 26 4.85 -14.77 -5.06
N GLY A 27 6.08 -15.22 -5.21
CA GLY A 27 6.79 -15.97 -4.17
C GLY A 27 7.20 -15.12 -2.98
N GLN A 28 7.76 -13.92 -3.24
CA GLN A 28 8.24 -13.02 -2.17
C GLN A 28 7.09 -12.36 -1.41
N TYR A 29 6.03 -11.95 -2.12
CA TYR A 29 4.82 -11.46 -1.50
C TYR A 29 4.19 -12.51 -0.59
N HIS A 30 4.02 -13.75 -1.09
CA HIS A 30 3.48 -14.85 -0.30
C HIS A 30 4.33 -15.16 0.92
N SER A 31 5.66 -15.18 0.79
CA SER A 31 6.58 -15.40 1.91
C SER A 31 6.53 -14.27 2.94
N ALA A 32 6.45 -13.00 2.49
CA ALA A 32 6.47 -11.82 3.34
C ALA A 32 5.17 -11.62 4.16
N PHE A 33 4.03 -12.11 3.65
CA PHE A 33 2.71 -11.87 4.24
C PHE A 33 1.99 -13.16 4.65
N LYS A 34 2.73 -14.17 5.10
CA LYS A 34 2.15 -15.45 5.57
C LYS A 34 1.11 -15.21 6.67
N GLY A 35 -0.17 -15.50 6.35
CA GLY A 35 -1.23 -15.56 7.34
C GLY A 35 -1.04 -16.75 8.29
N LYS A 36 -1.25 -16.55 9.59
CA LYS A 36 -1.40 -17.64 10.57
C LYS A 36 -2.90 -17.96 10.69
N GLY A 37 -3.43 -18.77 9.79
CA GLY A 37 -4.80 -19.27 9.86
C GLY A 37 -4.77 -20.75 9.55
N MET A 38 -5.26 -21.58 10.44
CA MET A 38 -5.57 -22.99 10.15
C MET A 38 -7.06 -23.07 9.87
N GLU A 39 -7.46 -23.57 8.72
CA GLU A 39 -8.83 -23.89 8.39
C GLU A 39 -8.98 -25.42 8.32
N PHE A 40 -10.10 -25.93 8.85
CA PHE A 40 -10.40 -27.34 8.80
C PHE A 40 -10.51 -27.77 7.33
N ALA A 41 -9.67 -28.72 6.90
CA ALA A 41 -9.65 -29.22 5.53
C ALA A 41 -10.46 -30.49 5.41
N GLU A 42 -10.10 -31.53 6.18
CA GLU A 42 -10.72 -32.81 6.13
C GLU A 42 -10.52 -33.62 7.45
N VAL A 43 -11.17 -34.74 7.56
CA VAL A 43 -10.93 -35.71 8.61
C VAL A 43 -10.28 -36.93 7.97
N ARG A 44 -9.11 -37.35 8.47
CA ARG A 44 -8.44 -38.60 8.06
C ARG A 44 -8.32 -39.58 9.23
N GLU A 45 -8.06 -40.82 8.95
CA GLU A 45 -7.73 -41.76 10.00
C GLU A 45 -6.42 -41.36 10.69
N TYR A 46 -6.43 -41.38 12.03
CA TYR A 46 -5.28 -41.08 12.88
C TYR A 46 -4.13 -42.04 12.57
N GLN A 47 -2.95 -41.50 12.39
CA GLN A 47 -1.72 -42.25 12.19
C GLN A 47 -0.82 -42.09 13.42
N PHE A 48 -0.06 -43.14 13.74
CA PHE A 48 0.86 -43.10 14.88
C PHE A 48 1.92 -41.99 14.67
N GLY A 49 1.89 -40.97 15.54
CA GLY A 49 2.75 -39.78 15.47
C GLY A 49 1.98 -38.49 15.27
N ASP A 50 0.67 -38.52 14.95
CA ASP A 50 -0.19 -37.35 14.87
C ASP A 50 -0.47 -36.77 16.28
N ASP A 51 -0.76 -35.47 16.39
CA ASP A 51 -1.04 -34.82 17.68
C ASP A 51 -2.43 -35.26 18.20
N VAL A 52 -2.47 -35.90 19.36
CA VAL A 52 -3.71 -36.40 20.02
C VAL A 52 -4.73 -35.28 20.26
N ARG A 53 -4.30 -34.00 20.26
CA ARG A 53 -5.19 -32.83 20.44
C ARG A 53 -6.06 -32.55 19.23
N ASP A 54 -5.65 -33.03 18.06
CA ASP A 54 -6.35 -32.81 16.80
C ASP A 54 -7.36 -33.90 16.50
N ILE A 55 -7.50 -34.91 17.36
CA ILE A 55 -8.51 -35.97 17.22
C ILE A 55 -9.93 -35.39 17.25
N ASP A 56 -10.71 -35.67 16.20
CA ASP A 56 -12.15 -35.36 16.19
C ASP A 56 -12.95 -36.43 16.95
N TRP A 57 -13.22 -36.14 18.20
CA TRP A 57 -13.97 -37.04 19.06
C TRP A 57 -15.43 -37.28 18.61
N ASN A 58 -16.03 -36.34 17.86
CA ASN A 58 -17.39 -36.50 17.34
C ASN A 58 -17.45 -37.52 16.19
N VAL A 59 -16.46 -37.44 15.29
CA VAL A 59 -16.34 -38.42 14.19
C VAL A 59 -15.88 -39.75 14.71
N THR A 60 -14.89 -39.78 15.59
CA THR A 60 -14.37 -40.98 16.25
C THR A 60 -15.48 -41.72 17.02
N ALA A 61 -16.41 -41.03 17.66
CA ALA A 61 -17.54 -41.65 18.35
C ALA A 61 -18.53 -42.34 17.40
N SER A 62 -18.56 -41.97 16.14
CA SER A 62 -19.44 -42.54 15.11
C SER A 62 -18.80 -43.68 14.31
N PHE A 63 -17.48 -43.74 14.29
CA PHE A 63 -16.68 -44.73 13.56
C PHE A 63 -15.63 -45.31 14.51
N ASN A 64 -15.41 -46.60 14.51
CA ASN A 64 -14.48 -47.30 15.44
C ASN A 64 -13.00 -46.86 15.37
N PRO A 65 -12.41 -46.44 14.21
CA PRO A 65 -11.08 -45.84 14.15
C PRO A 65 -11.05 -44.43 14.70
N HIS A 66 -9.92 -44.01 15.25
CA HIS A 66 -9.70 -42.59 15.60
C HIS A 66 -9.49 -41.77 14.35
N TYR A 67 -10.11 -40.60 14.30
CA TYR A 67 -10.00 -39.66 13.21
C TYR A 67 -9.35 -38.38 13.68
N ASP A 68 -8.40 -37.87 12.87
CA ASP A 68 -7.66 -36.65 13.08
C ASP A 68 -8.19 -35.52 12.18
N LYS A 69 -8.28 -34.31 12.74
CA LYS A 69 -8.60 -33.09 11.99
C LYS A 69 -7.40 -32.63 11.24
N VAL A 70 -7.39 -32.77 9.94
CA VAL A 70 -6.38 -32.18 9.08
C VAL A 70 -6.76 -30.70 8.88
N PHE A 71 -5.90 -29.84 9.34
CA PHE A 71 -6.02 -28.42 9.10
C PHE A 71 -5.11 -28.04 7.92
N GLU A 72 -5.70 -27.57 6.83
CA GLU A 72 -4.94 -26.88 5.80
C GLU A 72 -4.80 -25.40 6.17
N GLU A 73 -3.60 -24.88 5.97
CA GLU A 73 -3.34 -23.46 6.16
C GLU A 73 -3.96 -22.69 4.98
N GLU A 74 -5.28 -22.45 5.03
CA GLU A 74 -5.92 -21.59 4.03
C GLU A 74 -5.49 -20.14 4.26
N ARG A 75 -4.58 -19.69 3.41
CA ARG A 75 -3.90 -18.41 3.50
C ARG A 75 -4.59 -17.33 2.70
N GLU A 76 -5.90 -17.22 2.85
CA GLU A 76 -6.62 -16.12 2.24
C GLU A 76 -6.34 -14.82 2.99
N LEU A 77 -5.45 -13.99 2.45
CA LEU A 77 -5.19 -12.68 3.01
C LEU A 77 -6.24 -11.66 2.53
N THR A 78 -6.51 -10.69 3.37
CA THR A 78 -7.21 -9.48 2.97
C THR A 78 -6.21 -8.35 2.87
N VAL A 79 -6.08 -7.77 1.69
CA VAL A 79 -5.21 -6.64 1.38
C VAL A 79 -6.03 -5.37 1.30
N MET A 80 -5.60 -4.33 2.02
CA MET A 80 -6.20 -3.01 1.95
C MET A 80 -5.18 -2.00 1.42
N LEU A 81 -5.50 -1.32 0.33
CA LEU A 81 -4.70 -0.22 -0.18
C LEU A 81 -5.28 1.10 0.35
N LEU A 82 -4.50 1.86 1.07
CA LEU A 82 -4.81 3.24 1.46
C LEU A 82 -4.05 4.15 0.51
N ILE A 83 -4.78 4.82 -0.37
CA ILE A 83 -4.18 5.61 -1.45
C ILE A 83 -4.51 7.07 -1.21
N ASP A 84 -3.46 7.82 -0.99
CA ASP A 84 -3.54 9.27 -0.95
C ASP A 84 -3.93 9.81 -2.33
N VAL A 85 -4.95 10.66 -2.36
CA VAL A 85 -5.43 11.33 -3.57
C VAL A 85 -5.39 12.86 -3.43
N SER A 86 -4.66 13.37 -2.44
CA SER A 86 -4.46 14.81 -2.22
C SER A 86 -3.80 15.51 -3.41
N GLY A 87 -3.88 16.81 -3.44
CA GLY A 87 -3.32 17.63 -4.53
C GLY A 87 -1.81 17.52 -4.68
N SER A 88 -1.11 17.14 -3.62
CA SER A 88 0.35 16.95 -3.67
C SER A 88 0.76 15.82 -4.60
N LEU A 89 -0.08 14.78 -4.79
CA LEU A 89 0.22 13.65 -5.67
C LEU A 89 0.12 13.98 -7.16
N ASP A 90 -0.53 15.05 -7.56
CA ASP A 90 -0.58 15.48 -8.96
C ASP A 90 0.76 16.02 -9.47
N PHE A 91 1.71 16.27 -8.57
CA PHE A 91 3.03 16.75 -8.91
C PHE A 91 3.91 15.64 -9.51
N GLY A 92 4.61 15.99 -10.58
CA GLY A 92 5.62 15.15 -11.21
C GLY A 92 6.41 15.95 -12.25
N THR A 93 7.74 15.77 -12.28
CA THR A 93 8.63 16.63 -13.10
C THR A 93 9.35 15.91 -14.23
N GLN A 94 9.39 14.58 -14.26
CA GLN A 94 10.21 13.86 -15.24
C GLN A 94 9.42 12.85 -16.07
N ARG A 95 9.20 11.64 -15.56
CA ARG A 95 8.59 10.54 -16.32
C ARG A 95 7.10 10.43 -16.09
N GLN A 96 6.67 10.65 -14.86
CA GLN A 96 5.30 10.46 -14.43
C GLN A 96 5.01 11.27 -13.17
N SER A 97 3.73 11.49 -12.88
CA SER A 97 3.30 12.10 -11.63
C SER A 97 3.43 11.11 -10.46
N LYS A 98 3.44 11.62 -9.22
CA LYS A 98 3.36 10.76 -8.03
C LYS A 98 2.09 9.92 -8.05
N ARG A 99 0.98 10.44 -8.58
CA ARG A 99 -0.29 9.72 -8.76
C ARG A 99 -0.16 8.54 -9.73
N ASP A 100 0.50 8.73 -10.88
CA ASP A 100 0.73 7.64 -11.83
C ASP A 100 1.59 6.54 -11.20
N MET A 101 2.65 6.93 -10.47
CA MET A 101 3.51 5.98 -9.75
C MET A 101 2.73 5.22 -8.66
N ALA A 102 1.94 5.93 -7.84
CA ALA A 102 1.10 5.31 -6.81
C ALA A 102 0.11 4.31 -7.43
N THR A 103 -0.47 4.65 -8.60
CA THR A 103 -1.38 3.76 -9.34
C THR A 103 -0.66 2.50 -9.84
N GLU A 104 0.56 2.63 -10.38
CA GLU A 104 1.35 1.47 -10.82
C GLU A 104 1.74 0.57 -9.66
N ILE A 105 2.17 1.13 -8.53
CA ILE A 105 2.49 0.39 -7.30
C ILE A 105 1.26 -0.36 -6.79
N ALA A 106 0.14 0.34 -6.64
CA ALA A 106 -1.12 -0.23 -6.17
C ALA A 106 -1.62 -1.35 -7.08
N ALA A 107 -1.56 -1.16 -8.41
CA ALA A 107 -1.92 -2.17 -9.38
C ALA A 107 -1.02 -3.41 -9.28
N THR A 108 0.29 -3.23 -9.09
CA THR A 108 1.24 -4.34 -8.94
C THR A 108 0.92 -5.18 -7.70
N ILE A 109 0.68 -4.54 -6.56
CA ILE A 109 0.27 -5.22 -5.32
C ILE A 109 -1.06 -5.93 -5.52
N ALA A 110 -2.03 -5.27 -6.17
CA ALA A 110 -3.34 -5.82 -6.45
C ALA A 110 -3.29 -7.07 -7.33
N PHE A 111 -2.49 -7.07 -8.39
CA PHE A 111 -2.33 -8.24 -9.24
C PHE A 111 -1.58 -9.38 -8.54
N SER A 112 -0.63 -9.07 -7.64
CA SER A 112 0.02 -10.08 -6.80
C SER A 112 -0.95 -10.73 -5.83
N ALA A 113 -1.86 -9.95 -5.23
CA ALA A 113 -2.91 -10.47 -4.36
C ALA A 113 -3.85 -11.45 -5.09
N ILE A 114 -4.23 -11.17 -6.35
CA ILE A 114 -5.05 -12.13 -7.13
C ILE A 114 -4.32 -13.46 -7.33
N GLN A 115 -3.05 -13.43 -7.66
CA GLN A 115 -2.29 -14.66 -7.92
C GLN A 115 -2.28 -15.59 -6.71
N ASN A 116 -2.36 -15.01 -5.51
CA ASN A 116 -2.44 -15.73 -4.25
C ASN A 116 -3.89 -15.94 -3.78
N ASN A 117 -4.88 -15.68 -4.63
CA ASN A 117 -6.31 -15.81 -4.32
C ASN A 117 -6.79 -14.91 -3.15
N ASP A 118 -6.07 -13.81 -2.87
CA ASP A 118 -6.36 -12.88 -1.80
C ASP A 118 -7.51 -11.91 -2.15
N LYS A 119 -8.15 -11.35 -1.10
CA LYS A 119 -9.12 -10.27 -1.24
C LYS A 119 -8.41 -8.93 -1.25
N ILE A 120 -8.85 -8.00 -2.10
CA ILE A 120 -8.31 -6.66 -2.16
C ILE A 120 -9.39 -5.60 -2.06
N GLY A 121 -9.16 -4.59 -1.22
CA GLY A 121 -9.99 -3.40 -1.09
C GLY A 121 -9.15 -2.13 -1.13
N VAL A 122 -9.80 -0.98 -1.27
CA VAL A 122 -9.13 0.32 -1.36
C VAL A 122 -9.85 1.37 -0.54
N ILE A 123 -9.08 2.24 0.08
CA ILE A 123 -9.50 3.48 0.71
C ILE A 123 -8.78 4.61 -0.01
N PHE A 124 -9.51 5.45 -0.76
CA PHE A 124 -9.00 6.72 -1.24
C PHE A 124 -9.18 7.76 -0.15
N PHE A 125 -8.12 8.49 0.17
CA PHE A 125 -8.16 9.50 1.22
C PHE A 125 -7.44 10.79 0.82
N SER A 126 -7.92 11.87 1.39
CA SER A 126 -7.34 13.20 1.44
C SER A 126 -7.31 13.65 2.91
N ASP A 127 -7.79 14.82 3.28
CA ASP A 127 -8.14 15.16 4.68
C ASP A 127 -9.49 14.57 5.11
N ARG A 128 -10.09 13.73 4.26
CA ARG A 128 -11.32 12.96 4.46
C ARG A 128 -11.23 11.62 3.75
N ILE A 129 -12.15 10.71 4.09
CA ILE A 129 -12.32 9.49 3.30
C ILE A 129 -13.10 9.86 2.04
N GLU A 130 -12.42 9.83 0.92
CA GLU A 130 -12.99 10.17 -0.38
C GLU A 130 -13.82 9.02 -0.95
N LYS A 131 -13.31 7.80 -0.84
CA LYS A 131 -14.00 6.59 -1.30
C LYS A 131 -13.50 5.34 -0.60
N TYR A 132 -14.42 4.45 -0.26
CA TYR A 132 -14.12 3.12 0.26
C TYR A 132 -14.63 2.06 -0.71
N ILE A 133 -13.76 1.16 -1.13
CA ILE A 133 -14.08 0.00 -1.95
C ILE A 133 -13.79 -1.24 -1.09
N PRO A 134 -14.84 -1.99 -0.68
CA PRO A 134 -14.67 -3.15 0.19
C PRO A 134 -13.84 -4.26 -0.47
N PRO A 135 -13.12 -5.08 0.31
CA PRO A 135 -12.27 -6.12 -0.22
C PRO A 135 -13.09 -7.22 -0.90
N LYS A 136 -12.75 -7.53 -2.16
CA LYS A 136 -13.33 -8.60 -2.96
C LYS A 136 -12.24 -9.29 -3.78
N LYS A 137 -12.52 -10.52 -4.22
CA LYS A 137 -11.65 -11.29 -5.12
C LYS A 137 -11.93 -10.97 -6.60
N GLY A 138 -10.99 -11.34 -7.42
CA GLY A 138 -11.16 -11.49 -8.84
C GLY A 138 -10.68 -10.30 -9.68
N ARG A 139 -10.27 -10.63 -10.90
CA ARG A 139 -9.67 -9.69 -11.86
C ARG A 139 -10.58 -8.49 -12.18
N ARG A 140 -11.89 -8.71 -12.32
CA ARG A 140 -12.85 -7.63 -12.62
C ARG A 140 -12.84 -6.56 -11.53
N HIS A 141 -12.72 -6.96 -10.26
CA HIS A 141 -12.68 -6.05 -9.13
C HIS A 141 -11.41 -5.19 -9.15
N ILE A 142 -10.25 -5.77 -9.49
CA ILE A 142 -9.00 -4.99 -9.59
C ILE A 142 -9.03 -4.02 -10.76
N LEU A 143 -9.53 -4.44 -11.92
CA LEU A 143 -9.67 -3.52 -13.06
C LEU A 143 -10.61 -2.35 -12.73
N TYR A 144 -11.64 -2.61 -11.95
CA TYR A 144 -12.50 -1.55 -11.39
C TYR A 144 -11.72 -0.61 -10.49
N ILE A 145 -10.92 -1.15 -9.55
CA ILE A 145 -10.08 -0.34 -8.65
C ILE A 145 -9.10 0.53 -9.46
N ILE A 146 -8.38 -0.04 -10.43
CA ILE A 146 -7.42 0.70 -11.26
C ILE A 146 -8.13 1.80 -12.06
N ARG A 147 -9.30 1.50 -12.62
CA ARG A 147 -10.11 2.51 -13.31
C ARG A 147 -10.47 3.67 -12.39
N GLU A 148 -10.95 3.35 -11.18
CA GLU A 148 -11.28 4.36 -10.17
C GLU A 148 -10.07 5.23 -9.82
N MET A 149 -8.89 4.63 -9.64
CA MET A 149 -7.66 5.39 -9.36
C MET A 149 -7.30 6.39 -10.45
N LEU A 150 -7.50 6.01 -11.72
CA LEU A 150 -7.16 6.86 -12.87
C LEU A 150 -8.16 7.99 -13.12
N ASP A 151 -9.43 7.78 -12.78
CA ASP A 151 -10.53 8.71 -13.06
C ASP A 151 -10.94 9.52 -11.82
N PHE A 152 -10.39 9.19 -10.66
CA PHE A 152 -10.79 9.77 -9.39
C PHE A 152 -10.48 11.27 -9.30
N GLN A 153 -11.48 12.07 -8.94
CA GLN A 153 -11.35 13.49 -8.66
C GLN A 153 -11.57 13.72 -7.16
N PRO A 154 -10.52 14.05 -6.39
CA PRO A 154 -10.67 14.30 -4.97
C PRO A 154 -11.45 15.59 -4.70
N GLN A 155 -12.19 15.60 -3.61
CA GLN A 155 -12.91 16.80 -3.13
C GLN A 155 -12.01 17.73 -2.33
N SER A 156 -10.88 17.24 -1.82
CA SER A 156 -9.91 18.04 -1.08
C SER A 156 -8.49 17.83 -1.58
N SER A 157 -7.70 18.88 -1.50
CA SER A 157 -6.26 18.86 -1.83
C SER A 157 -5.35 18.54 -0.63
N LYS A 158 -5.89 18.53 0.60
CA LYS A 158 -5.14 18.34 1.84
C LYS A 158 -4.94 16.85 2.15
N THR A 159 -4.04 16.56 3.08
CA THR A 159 -3.72 15.18 3.50
C THR A 159 -3.96 15.00 5.00
N ASP A 160 -4.52 13.84 5.39
CA ASP A 160 -4.65 13.40 6.79
C ASP A 160 -4.46 11.88 6.89
N VAL A 161 -3.23 11.45 7.14
CA VAL A 161 -2.85 10.03 7.28
C VAL A 161 -3.44 9.42 8.54
N ALA A 162 -3.53 10.20 9.63
CA ALA A 162 -4.10 9.76 10.90
C ALA A 162 -5.56 9.34 10.73
N MET A 163 -6.35 10.16 10.04
CA MET A 163 -7.76 9.88 9.77
C MET A 163 -7.92 8.62 8.89
N ALA A 164 -7.08 8.44 7.86
CA ALA A 164 -7.14 7.29 6.98
C ALA A 164 -6.82 5.98 7.72
N THR A 165 -5.80 5.97 8.59
CA THR A 165 -5.44 4.81 9.42
C THR A 165 -6.48 4.51 10.50
N ALA A 166 -7.06 5.53 11.12
CA ALA A 166 -8.17 5.37 12.06
C ALA A 166 -9.41 4.77 11.37
N PHE A 167 -9.71 5.20 10.14
CA PHE A 167 -10.82 4.65 9.36
C PHE A 167 -10.58 3.17 9.01
N LEU A 168 -9.37 2.80 8.54
CA LEU A 168 -8.99 1.40 8.31
C LEU A 168 -9.30 0.54 9.55
N THR A 169 -8.82 0.98 10.71
CA THR A 169 -8.99 0.28 11.99
C THR A 169 -10.46 0.10 12.37
N ARG A 170 -11.32 1.07 12.02
CA ARG A 170 -12.76 1.03 12.28
C ARG A 170 -13.48 0.08 11.34
N VAL A 171 -13.16 0.12 10.04
CA VAL A 171 -13.88 -0.63 8.99
C VAL A 171 -13.45 -2.09 8.96
N MET A 172 -12.16 -2.37 9.13
CA MET A 172 -11.64 -3.74 9.10
C MET A 172 -11.68 -4.36 10.49
N LYS A 173 -12.64 -5.27 10.70
CA LYS A 173 -12.78 -5.99 11.98
C LYS A 173 -11.72 -7.10 12.16
N ARG A 174 -11.39 -7.81 11.07
CA ARG A 174 -10.35 -8.86 11.05
C ARG A 174 -9.01 -8.26 10.69
N ARG A 175 -7.93 -8.92 11.08
CA ARG A 175 -6.57 -8.54 10.69
C ARG A 175 -6.46 -8.57 9.17
N CYS A 176 -5.82 -7.55 8.60
CA CYS A 176 -5.53 -7.44 7.17
C CYS A 176 -4.11 -6.90 6.98
N THR A 177 -3.53 -7.14 5.82
CA THR A 177 -2.33 -6.44 5.38
C THR A 177 -2.72 -5.14 4.70
N SER A 178 -2.17 -4.02 5.10
CA SER A 178 -2.52 -2.71 4.56
C SER A 178 -1.30 -1.97 4.03
N PHE A 179 -1.40 -1.48 2.80
CA PHE A 179 -0.35 -0.66 2.18
C PHE A 179 -0.84 0.78 2.11
N ILE A 180 -0.10 1.68 2.74
CA ILE A 180 -0.37 3.12 2.69
C ILE A 180 0.56 3.73 1.65
N ILE A 181 -0.01 4.24 0.57
CA ILE A 181 0.73 4.84 -0.54
C ILE A 181 0.46 6.35 -0.53
N SER A 182 1.45 7.14 -0.15
CA SER A 182 1.37 8.59 0.01
C SER A 182 2.75 9.22 -0.13
N ASP A 183 2.83 10.51 -0.31
CA ASP A 183 4.08 11.25 -0.10
C ASP A 183 4.30 11.60 1.38
N PHE A 184 3.31 11.26 2.22
CA PHE A 184 3.29 11.55 3.66
C PHE A 184 3.54 13.03 3.98
N TYR A 185 3.17 13.93 3.08
CA TYR A 185 3.24 15.36 3.31
C TYR A 185 2.04 15.81 4.14
N ASP A 186 2.04 15.42 5.41
CA ASP A 186 1.00 15.73 6.38
C ASP A 186 1.57 16.68 7.45
N ARG A 187 0.78 17.68 7.83
CA ARG A 187 1.13 18.64 8.89
C ARG A 187 0.73 18.13 10.27
N LYS A 188 -0.14 17.13 10.32
CA LYS A 188 -0.59 16.50 11.56
C LYS A 188 0.35 15.37 11.95
N ASP A 189 0.42 15.10 13.24
CA ASP A 189 1.06 13.90 13.75
C ASP A 189 0.12 12.69 13.56
N PHE A 190 0.61 11.62 12.99
CA PHE A 190 -0.13 10.38 12.74
C PHE A 190 0.44 9.18 13.50
N LEU A 191 1.40 9.41 14.41
CA LEU A 191 2.11 8.36 15.12
C LEU A 191 1.16 7.45 15.89
N LYS A 192 0.25 8.03 16.67
CA LYS A 192 -0.67 7.27 17.54
C LYS A 192 -1.62 6.38 16.74
N GLU A 193 -2.24 6.93 15.70
CA GLU A 193 -3.20 6.20 14.86
C GLU A 193 -2.48 5.11 14.06
N MET A 194 -1.26 5.37 13.60
CA MET A 194 -0.42 4.40 12.90
C MET A 194 -0.02 3.24 13.83
N GLU A 195 0.37 3.53 15.06
CA GLU A 195 0.67 2.51 16.06
C GLU A 195 -0.53 1.60 16.37
N ILE A 196 -1.72 2.21 16.55
CA ILE A 196 -2.97 1.47 16.77
C ILE A 196 -3.28 0.59 15.55
N ALA A 197 -3.14 1.15 14.34
CA ALA A 197 -3.39 0.41 13.11
C ALA A 197 -2.42 -0.77 12.96
N ASN A 198 -1.13 -0.60 13.25
CA ASN A 198 -0.14 -1.67 13.12
C ASN A 198 -0.28 -2.76 14.19
N ARG A 199 -0.80 -2.44 15.37
CA ARG A 199 -1.15 -3.46 16.38
C ARG A 199 -2.30 -4.34 15.95
N LYS A 200 -3.29 -3.80 15.21
CA LYS A 200 -4.48 -4.52 14.76
C LYS A 200 -4.28 -5.20 13.41
N HIS A 201 -3.56 -4.57 12.53
CA HIS A 201 -3.32 -4.96 11.14
C HIS A 201 -1.82 -5.11 10.90
N ASP A 202 -1.44 -5.54 9.72
CA ASP A 202 -0.06 -5.52 9.26
C ASP A 202 0.11 -4.33 8.31
N VAL A 203 0.72 -3.26 8.79
CA VAL A 203 0.79 -1.99 8.05
C VAL A 203 2.14 -1.83 7.37
N VAL A 204 2.13 -1.47 6.11
CA VAL A 204 3.30 -1.16 5.30
C VAL A 204 3.15 0.24 4.70
N ALA A 205 4.15 1.09 4.86
CA ALA A 205 4.16 2.43 4.32
C ALA A 205 5.03 2.51 3.05
N ILE A 206 4.47 3.08 1.97
CA ILE A 206 5.18 3.29 0.70
C ILE A 206 5.15 4.78 0.40
N GLN A 207 6.28 5.44 0.59
CA GLN A 207 6.43 6.84 0.26
C GLN A 207 6.72 7.00 -1.24
N VAL A 208 5.94 7.84 -1.91
CA VAL A 208 6.20 8.25 -3.30
C VAL A 208 6.60 9.71 -3.32
N TYR A 209 7.77 10.03 -3.87
CA TYR A 209 8.26 11.40 -3.93
C TYR A 209 8.87 11.75 -5.30
N ASP A 210 8.91 13.04 -5.61
CA ASP A 210 9.62 13.53 -6.79
C ASP A 210 10.99 14.06 -6.38
N GLN A 211 12.04 13.64 -7.10
CA GLN A 211 13.41 14.02 -6.76
C GLN A 211 13.65 15.53 -6.88
N ARG A 212 12.96 16.22 -7.81
CA ARG A 212 13.07 17.67 -7.96
C ARG A 212 12.30 18.44 -6.88
N ALA A 213 11.30 17.82 -6.26
CA ALA A 213 10.71 18.39 -5.06
C ALA A 213 11.71 18.38 -3.89
N LYS A 214 12.61 17.40 -3.82
CA LYS A 214 13.69 17.32 -2.83
C LYS A 214 14.87 18.22 -3.17
N LEU A 215 15.24 18.27 -4.45
CA LEU A 215 16.42 19.00 -4.96
C LEU A 215 15.96 20.10 -5.91
N LEU A 216 15.85 21.33 -5.40
CA LEU A 216 15.51 22.48 -6.24
C LEU A 216 16.57 22.70 -7.31
N PRO A 217 16.19 22.80 -8.60
CA PRO A 217 17.12 23.10 -9.68
C PRO A 217 17.63 24.53 -9.57
N ASN A 218 18.85 24.79 -10.05
CA ASN A 218 19.40 26.13 -10.14
C ASN A 218 18.99 26.75 -11.49
N ILE A 219 17.83 27.40 -11.56
CA ILE A 219 17.25 27.98 -12.78
C ILE A 219 16.86 29.46 -12.63
N GLY A 220 17.30 30.12 -11.54
CA GLY A 220 16.95 31.50 -11.23
C GLY A 220 15.55 31.63 -10.61
N LEU A 221 14.86 32.70 -10.96
CA LEU A 221 13.53 32.99 -10.40
C LEU A 221 12.50 32.00 -10.92
N MET A 222 11.85 31.30 -9.99
CA MET A 222 10.85 30.28 -10.28
C MET A 222 9.55 30.58 -9.55
N LYS A 223 8.41 30.48 -10.25
CA LYS A 223 7.09 30.51 -9.64
C LYS A 223 6.76 29.12 -9.11
N VAL A 224 6.46 29.02 -7.81
CA VAL A 224 6.03 27.81 -7.17
C VAL A 224 4.61 27.96 -6.64
N ARG A 225 3.87 26.84 -6.63
CA ARG A 225 2.52 26.77 -6.10
C ARG A 225 2.45 25.66 -5.05
N ASP A 226 1.94 25.99 -3.88
CA ASP A 226 1.63 25.00 -2.85
C ASP A 226 0.42 24.17 -3.31
N ALA A 227 0.59 22.86 -3.40
CA ALA A 227 -0.42 21.96 -3.95
C ALA A 227 -1.67 21.83 -3.04
N GLU A 228 -1.53 22.05 -1.74
CA GLU A 228 -2.62 21.97 -0.78
C GLU A 228 -3.42 23.26 -0.65
N SER A 229 -2.72 24.38 -0.51
CA SER A 229 -3.36 25.72 -0.30
C SER A 229 -3.63 26.46 -1.59
N GLY A 230 -2.98 26.09 -2.68
CA GLY A 230 -3.00 26.81 -3.94
C GLY A 230 -2.20 28.13 -3.92
N TYR A 231 -1.55 28.46 -2.78
CA TYR A 231 -0.75 29.68 -2.65
C TYR A 231 0.43 29.68 -3.62
N GLU A 232 0.60 30.79 -4.32
CA GLU A 232 1.67 30.98 -5.29
C GLU A 232 2.70 31.99 -4.78
N MET A 233 3.97 31.69 -4.99
CA MET A 233 5.06 32.61 -4.65
C MET A 233 6.21 32.47 -5.65
N TYR A 234 7.03 33.52 -5.75
CA TYR A 234 8.27 33.44 -6.48
C TYR A 234 9.44 33.17 -5.53
N ILE A 235 10.29 32.23 -5.91
CA ILE A 235 11.51 31.90 -5.20
C ILE A 235 12.71 32.03 -6.13
N ASP A 236 13.81 32.56 -5.64
CA ASP A 236 15.06 32.60 -6.41
C ASP A 236 15.86 31.33 -6.14
N THR A 237 15.80 30.42 -7.11
CA THR A 237 16.55 29.16 -7.03
C THR A 237 18.04 29.31 -7.35
N ALA A 238 18.54 30.49 -7.77
CA ALA A 238 19.99 30.79 -7.86
C ALA A 238 20.60 30.94 -6.46
N ASP A 239 19.83 31.34 -5.45
CA ASP A 239 20.32 31.46 -4.08
C ASP A 239 20.69 30.08 -3.50
N LYS A 240 21.98 29.90 -3.24
CA LYS A 240 22.53 28.67 -2.62
C LYS A 240 22.01 28.44 -1.19
N ARG A 241 21.72 29.51 -0.42
CA ARG A 241 21.21 29.43 0.93
C ARG A 241 19.81 28.86 0.95
N LEU A 242 18.95 29.34 0.04
CA LEU A 242 17.59 28.84 -0.14
C LEU A 242 17.58 27.35 -0.50
N ARG A 243 18.39 26.95 -1.52
CA ARG A 243 18.47 25.54 -1.91
C ARG A 243 18.97 24.65 -0.78
N LYS A 244 19.97 25.11 0.01
CA LYS A 244 20.49 24.37 1.16
C LYS A 244 19.43 24.23 2.26
N ALA A 245 18.71 25.30 2.57
CA ALA A 245 17.64 25.28 3.57
C ALA A 245 16.50 24.34 3.15
N HIS A 246 16.11 24.37 1.88
CA HIS A 246 15.11 23.47 1.32
C HIS A 246 15.53 21.98 1.41
N LEU A 247 16.78 21.68 1.03
CA LEU A 247 17.30 20.32 1.16
C LEU A 247 17.33 19.86 2.62
N GLN A 248 17.75 20.75 3.55
CA GLN A 248 17.76 20.41 4.97
C GLN A 248 16.36 20.13 5.52
N TYR A 249 15.36 20.91 5.07
CA TYR A 249 13.96 20.65 5.41
C TYR A 249 13.52 19.23 4.97
N TRP A 250 13.86 18.82 3.74
CA TRP A 250 13.56 17.49 3.24
C TRP A 250 14.27 16.38 4.01
N LEU A 251 15.55 16.56 4.33
CA LEU A 251 16.31 15.59 5.13
C LEU A 251 15.73 15.43 6.53
N ASN A 252 15.34 16.53 7.17
CA ASN A 252 14.70 16.50 8.48
C ASN A 252 13.37 15.77 8.43
N ARG A 253 12.59 15.99 7.35
CA ARG A 253 11.32 15.28 7.16
C ARG A 253 11.51 13.79 6.92
N GLU A 254 12.47 13.41 6.09
CA GLU A 254 12.81 11.99 5.87
C GLU A 254 13.23 11.31 7.19
N GLN A 255 14.03 11.99 7.99
CA GLN A 255 14.42 11.51 9.31
C GLN A 255 13.22 11.38 10.25
N TYR A 256 12.31 12.34 10.27
CA TYR A 256 11.07 12.28 11.04
C TYR A 256 10.24 11.06 10.64
N LEU A 257 10.00 10.83 9.34
CA LEU A 257 9.24 9.68 8.84
C LEU A 257 9.91 8.36 9.25
N ARG A 258 11.24 8.27 9.11
CA ARG A 258 12.02 7.10 9.52
C ARG A 258 11.84 6.80 11.01
N GLN A 259 11.92 7.82 11.84
CA GLN A 259 11.74 7.67 13.30
C GLN A 259 10.29 7.30 13.66
N THR A 260 9.31 7.90 13.00
CA THR A 260 7.89 7.61 13.22
C THR A 260 7.57 6.16 12.86
N PHE A 261 7.96 5.70 11.66
CA PHE A 261 7.72 4.32 11.26
C PHE A 261 8.47 3.30 12.13
N ALA A 262 9.70 3.61 12.55
CA ALA A 262 10.44 2.76 13.47
C ALA A 262 9.76 2.64 14.85
N LYS A 263 9.25 3.74 15.40
CA LYS A 263 8.49 3.75 16.67
C LYS A 263 7.20 2.92 16.58
N CYS A 264 6.49 3.02 15.43
CA CYS A 264 5.27 2.27 15.18
C CYS A 264 5.53 0.83 14.75
N GLN A 265 6.78 0.41 14.57
CA GLN A 265 7.16 -0.90 14.00
C GLN A 265 6.52 -1.14 12.62
N VAL A 266 6.39 -0.09 11.83
CA VAL A 266 5.83 -0.13 10.47
C VAL A 266 6.98 -0.26 9.48
N ASP A 267 6.92 -1.30 8.65
CA ASP A 267 7.85 -1.43 7.53
C ASP A 267 7.57 -0.37 6.47
N TRP A 268 8.62 0.24 5.97
CA TRP A 268 8.46 1.29 4.99
C TRP A 268 9.53 1.28 3.90
N THR A 269 9.17 1.85 2.77
CA THR A 269 10.09 2.12 1.66
C THR A 269 9.74 3.46 1.02
N SER A 270 10.73 4.08 0.38
CA SER A 270 10.54 5.31 -0.40
C SER A 270 10.95 5.08 -1.85
N VAL A 271 10.17 5.65 -2.78
CA VAL A 271 10.36 5.50 -4.23
C VAL A 271 10.26 6.85 -4.90
N ALA A 272 11.29 7.22 -5.66
CA ALA A 272 11.24 8.42 -6.47
C ALA A 272 10.50 8.18 -7.79
N THR A 273 9.80 9.20 -8.32
CA THR A 273 9.03 9.11 -9.57
C THR A 273 9.85 8.74 -10.80
N ASN A 274 11.17 8.90 -10.74
CA ASN A 274 12.11 8.54 -11.80
C ASN A 274 12.80 7.20 -11.59
N GLU A 275 12.55 6.50 -10.49
CA GLU A 275 13.15 5.21 -10.15
C GLU A 275 12.24 4.03 -10.52
N ASP A 276 12.84 2.84 -10.54
CA ASP A 276 12.10 1.59 -10.69
C ASP A 276 11.60 1.12 -9.30
N PHE A 277 10.31 1.32 -9.06
CA PHE A 277 9.67 0.94 -7.79
C PHE A 277 9.74 -0.57 -7.51
N THR A 278 9.92 -1.39 -8.54
CA THR A 278 9.97 -2.85 -8.42
C THR A 278 11.09 -3.28 -7.48
N LYS A 279 12.27 -2.67 -7.64
CA LYS A 279 13.44 -2.97 -6.79
C LYS A 279 13.18 -2.62 -5.33
N ALA A 280 12.56 -1.47 -5.08
CA ALA A 280 12.25 -1.02 -3.73
C ALA A 280 11.24 -1.94 -3.03
N LEU A 281 10.19 -2.36 -3.74
CA LEU A 281 9.20 -3.30 -3.22
C LEU A 281 9.79 -4.70 -2.98
N MET A 282 10.64 -5.20 -3.89
CA MET A 282 11.34 -6.47 -3.71
C MET A 282 12.22 -6.48 -2.47
N LEU A 283 12.99 -5.41 -2.25
CA LEU A 283 13.82 -5.27 -1.06
C LEU A 283 12.97 -5.21 0.22
N LEU A 284 11.85 -4.51 0.17
CA LEU A 284 10.90 -4.45 1.28
C LEU A 284 10.36 -5.85 1.62
N PHE A 285 9.89 -6.61 0.63
CA PHE A 285 9.34 -7.96 0.85
C PHE A 285 10.40 -8.95 1.31
N LYS A 286 11.61 -8.86 0.74
CA LYS A 286 12.73 -9.73 1.15
C LYS A 286 13.16 -9.52 2.61
N ARG A 287 12.99 -8.31 3.16
CA ARG A 287 13.28 -8.06 4.59
C ARG A 287 12.24 -8.67 5.53
N ARG A 288 11.05 -8.92 5.00
CA ARG A 288 9.91 -9.46 5.76
C ARG A 288 9.81 -11.00 5.68
N ALA A 289 10.38 -11.59 4.62
CA ALA A 289 10.41 -13.04 4.42
C ALA A 289 11.42 -13.72 5.34
#